data_9db32cd1aaa005f5236d595d42357efe
#
_entry.id   9db32cd1aaa005f5236d595d42357efe
#
_cell.length_a   1.000
_cell.length_b   1.000
_cell.length_c   1.000
_cell.angle_alpha   90.00
_cell.angle_beta   90.00
_cell.angle_gamma   90.00
#
_symmetry.space_group_name_H-M   'P 1'
#
loop_
_entity.id
_entity.type
_entity.pdbx_description
1 polymer ?
#
loop_
_entity_poly.entity_id
_entity_poly.type
_entity_poly.pdbx_seq_one_letter_code
_entity_poly.pdbx_strand_id
1 'polypeptide(L)'
;IDAVYINIRLKGHNGIRVAQSILKEFPDIKIIFVSDDIENARDIFKVNPIYFITKPYNDDYLRDSLYKLVSMIDEEEVDLLTLGCADSRKGLTTIMTRNIYYIESQKRVINVHYFDSYGTYYSKLDDIEGRLRSNFVRTHQSYIVNIDKVKKITKEGVLLYGGKTIPISRSRYKAVTEIINRHLSYI
;
A
#
# COMPACT_ATOMS: atom_id res chain seq x y z
N ILE A 1 0.03 -2.17 -19.37
CA ILE A 1 -0.27 -0.71 -19.21
C ILE A 1 -1.23 -0.60 -18.03
N ASP A 2 -0.84 0.13 -17.00
CA ASP A 2 -1.60 0.20 -15.76
C ASP A 2 -2.50 1.45 -15.70
N ALA A 3 -2.13 2.51 -16.44
CA ALA A 3 -2.89 3.74 -16.50
C ALA A 3 -2.79 4.46 -17.85
N VAL A 4 -3.79 5.31 -18.11
CA VAL A 4 -3.83 6.18 -19.29
C VAL A 4 -4.20 7.60 -18.88
N TYR A 5 -3.41 8.57 -19.34
CA TYR A 5 -3.73 10.00 -19.27
C TYR A 5 -4.49 10.41 -20.52
N ILE A 6 -5.69 10.96 -20.37
CA ILE A 6 -6.58 11.28 -21.48
C ILE A 6 -7.02 12.73 -21.38
N ASN A 7 -6.87 13.49 -22.47
CA ASN A 7 -7.52 14.81 -22.58
C ASN A 7 -9.01 14.61 -22.94
N ILE A 8 -9.89 15.34 -22.29
CA ILE A 8 -11.34 15.29 -22.59
C ILE A 8 -11.63 15.78 -24.00
N ARG A 9 -10.99 16.88 -24.42
CA ARG A 9 -11.10 17.42 -25.77
C ARG A 9 -9.99 16.86 -26.66
N LEU A 10 -10.26 15.81 -27.40
CA LEU A 10 -9.39 15.29 -28.45
C LEU A 10 -9.84 15.83 -29.82
N LYS A 11 -8.92 16.02 -30.76
CA LYS A 11 -9.26 16.44 -32.13
C LYS A 11 -10.26 15.46 -32.76
N GLY A 12 -11.54 15.90 -32.89
CA GLY A 12 -12.62 15.09 -33.50
C GLY A 12 -13.22 14.01 -32.59
N HIS A 13 -12.77 13.86 -31.34
CA HIS A 13 -13.25 12.81 -30.43
C HIS A 13 -13.44 13.35 -29.01
N ASN A 14 -14.38 12.71 -28.28
CA ASN A 14 -14.58 12.96 -26.87
C ASN A 14 -13.76 11.96 -26.06
N GLY A 15 -12.79 12.45 -25.26
CA GLY A 15 -11.89 11.62 -24.44
C GLY A 15 -12.62 10.77 -23.39
N ILE A 16 -13.82 11.19 -22.94
CA ILE A 16 -14.63 10.38 -22.02
C ILE A 16 -15.15 9.11 -22.73
N ARG A 17 -15.59 9.24 -23.99
CA ARG A 17 -16.00 8.06 -24.78
C ARG A 17 -14.82 7.14 -25.07
N VAL A 18 -13.66 7.70 -25.34
CA VAL A 18 -12.42 6.90 -25.51
C VAL A 18 -12.10 6.13 -24.24
N ALA A 19 -12.15 6.78 -23.07
CA ALA A 19 -11.96 6.14 -21.78
C ALA A 19 -12.97 5.01 -21.52
N GLN A 20 -14.25 5.22 -21.84
CA GLN A 20 -15.28 4.19 -21.73
C GLN A 20 -15.00 2.99 -22.65
N SER A 21 -14.48 3.21 -23.84
CA SER A 21 -14.11 2.14 -24.76
C SER A 21 -12.91 1.36 -24.24
N ILE A 22 -11.90 2.03 -23.70
CA ILE A 22 -10.73 1.40 -23.06
C ILE A 22 -11.18 0.52 -21.89
N LEU A 23 -12.03 1.03 -20.99
CA LEU A 23 -12.49 0.28 -19.82
C LEU A 23 -13.37 -0.94 -20.17
N LYS A 24 -14.01 -0.95 -21.33
CA LYS A 24 -14.73 -2.15 -21.80
C LYS A 24 -13.80 -3.30 -22.16
N GLU A 25 -12.63 -3.02 -22.71
CA GLU A 25 -11.64 -4.01 -23.12
C GLU A 25 -10.64 -4.32 -22.01
N PHE A 26 -10.33 -3.30 -21.18
CA PHE A 26 -9.34 -3.35 -20.11
C PHE A 26 -9.92 -2.74 -18.83
N PRO A 27 -10.77 -3.47 -18.09
CA PRO A 27 -11.53 -2.92 -16.94
C PRO A 27 -10.66 -2.46 -15.78
N ASP A 28 -9.44 -2.98 -15.65
CA ASP A 28 -8.52 -2.67 -14.55
C ASP A 28 -7.62 -1.45 -14.80
N ILE A 29 -7.63 -0.91 -16.04
CA ILE A 29 -6.84 0.28 -16.39
C ILE A 29 -7.33 1.51 -15.60
N LYS A 30 -6.39 2.24 -15.00
CA LYS A 30 -6.68 3.48 -14.31
C LYS A 30 -6.75 4.64 -15.28
N ILE A 31 -7.81 5.42 -15.21
CA ILE A 31 -8.01 6.60 -16.06
C ILE A 31 -7.68 7.86 -15.27
N ILE A 32 -6.86 8.72 -15.88
CA ILE A 32 -6.54 10.06 -15.39
C ILE A 32 -6.90 11.05 -16.49
N PHE A 33 -7.79 12.00 -16.19
CA PHE A 33 -8.11 13.05 -17.14
C PHE A 33 -7.19 14.26 -16.97
N VAL A 34 -6.81 14.87 -18.09
CA VAL A 34 -6.03 16.12 -18.16
C VAL A 34 -6.77 17.08 -19.07
N SER A 35 -7.47 18.09 -18.54
CA SER A 35 -8.30 18.98 -19.36
C SER A 35 -8.47 20.36 -18.74
N ASP A 36 -8.77 21.33 -19.59
CA ASP A 36 -9.30 22.66 -19.25
C ASP A 36 -10.84 22.71 -19.20
N ASP A 37 -11.49 21.61 -19.63
CA ASP A 37 -12.95 21.49 -19.71
C ASP A 37 -13.52 20.82 -18.47
N ILE A 38 -14.19 21.60 -17.60
CA ILE A 38 -14.87 21.13 -16.38
C ILE A 38 -16.38 20.99 -16.60
N GLU A 39 -16.92 21.51 -17.71
CA GLU A 39 -18.37 21.58 -17.93
C GLU A 39 -19.02 20.20 -18.07
N ASN A 40 -18.26 19.18 -18.47
CA ASN A 40 -18.72 17.79 -18.64
C ASN A 40 -18.53 16.91 -17.40
N ALA A 41 -18.45 17.49 -16.19
CA ALA A 41 -18.16 16.79 -14.94
C ALA A 41 -19.05 15.55 -14.70
N ARG A 42 -20.35 15.59 -15.07
CA ARG A 42 -21.29 14.46 -14.89
C ARG A 42 -20.86 13.21 -15.67
N ASP A 43 -20.34 13.38 -16.88
CA ASP A 43 -19.93 12.25 -17.73
C ASP A 43 -18.56 11.70 -17.32
N ILE A 44 -17.72 12.53 -16.70
CA ILE A 44 -16.44 12.13 -16.14
C ILE A 44 -16.64 11.09 -15.03
N PHE A 45 -17.61 11.29 -14.14
CA PHE A 45 -17.90 10.37 -13.04
C PHE A 45 -18.38 8.98 -13.51
N LYS A 46 -18.94 8.86 -14.72
CA LYS A 46 -19.31 7.56 -15.30
C LYS A 46 -18.12 6.67 -15.62
N VAL A 47 -16.92 7.25 -15.74
CA VAL A 47 -15.67 6.56 -16.02
C VAL A 47 -14.92 6.19 -14.73
N ASN A 48 -15.32 6.81 -13.59
CA ASN A 48 -14.65 6.66 -12.30
C ASN A 48 -13.12 6.90 -12.38
N PRO A 49 -12.65 8.06 -12.85
CA PRO A 49 -11.23 8.34 -12.97
C PRO A 49 -10.58 8.41 -11.60
N ILE A 50 -9.32 7.96 -11.51
CA ILE A 50 -8.58 8.02 -10.25
C ILE A 50 -8.09 9.43 -9.92
N TYR A 51 -7.89 10.27 -10.95
CA TYR A 51 -7.43 11.64 -10.79
C TYR A 51 -7.89 12.53 -11.95
N PHE A 52 -7.95 13.86 -11.69
CA PHE A 52 -8.24 14.88 -12.70
C PHE A 52 -7.21 16.01 -12.58
N ILE A 53 -6.54 16.33 -13.67
CA ILE A 53 -5.58 17.42 -13.74
C ILE A 53 -6.18 18.54 -14.58
N THR A 54 -6.37 19.71 -13.97
CA THR A 54 -6.86 20.92 -14.67
C THR A 54 -5.70 21.63 -15.36
N LYS A 55 -5.89 22.04 -16.60
CA LYS A 55 -4.92 22.89 -17.33
C LYS A 55 -5.18 24.38 -17.00
N PRO A 56 -4.12 25.23 -16.92
CA PRO A 56 -2.70 24.87 -16.94
C PRO A 56 -2.29 24.14 -15.65
N TYR A 57 -1.44 23.14 -15.75
CA TYR A 57 -0.95 22.37 -14.61
C TYR A 57 0.55 22.62 -14.38
N ASN A 58 0.98 22.43 -13.13
CA ASN A 58 2.38 22.40 -12.71
C ASN A 58 2.82 20.95 -12.41
N ASP A 59 4.08 20.79 -12.10
CA ASP A 59 4.66 19.46 -11.77
C ASP A 59 4.06 18.81 -10.54
N ASP A 60 3.51 19.60 -9.59
CA ASP A 60 2.91 19.06 -8.36
C ASP A 60 1.65 18.25 -8.67
N TYR A 61 0.74 18.75 -9.52
CA TYR A 61 -0.46 18.02 -9.91
C TYR A 61 -0.14 16.72 -10.65
N LEU A 62 0.91 16.73 -11.48
CA LEU A 62 1.38 15.52 -12.16
C LEU A 62 1.95 14.53 -11.15
N ARG A 63 2.75 15.02 -10.21
CA ARG A 63 3.33 14.21 -9.13
C ARG A 63 2.25 13.58 -8.27
N ASP A 64 1.25 14.35 -7.83
CA ASP A 64 0.14 13.86 -7.01
C ASP A 64 -0.67 12.78 -7.73
N SER A 65 -0.92 12.96 -9.04
CA SER A 65 -1.60 11.95 -9.84
C SER A 65 -0.81 10.64 -9.94
N LEU A 66 0.52 10.72 -10.05
CA LEU A 66 1.42 9.56 -10.06
C LEU A 66 1.46 8.87 -8.69
N TYR A 67 1.52 9.63 -7.60
CA TYR A 67 1.44 9.05 -6.25
C TYR A 67 0.13 8.30 -6.03
N LYS A 68 -1.00 8.92 -6.44
CA LYS A 68 -2.30 8.27 -6.36
C LYS A 68 -2.34 6.98 -7.19
N LEU A 69 -1.81 7.00 -8.40
CA LEU A 69 -1.73 5.84 -9.28
C LEU A 69 -0.91 4.71 -8.65
N VAL A 70 0.30 5.03 -8.18
CA VAL A 70 1.20 4.03 -7.55
C VAL A 70 0.54 3.43 -6.32
N SER A 71 -0.08 4.25 -5.44
CA SER A 71 -0.78 3.74 -4.26
C SER A 71 -1.90 2.75 -4.61
N MET A 72 -2.67 3.03 -5.68
CA MET A 72 -3.75 2.14 -6.10
C MET A 72 -3.26 0.84 -6.74
N ILE A 73 -2.19 0.89 -7.54
CA ILE A 73 -1.56 -0.31 -8.10
C ILE A 73 -1.01 -1.18 -6.97
N ASP A 74 -0.34 -0.57 -5.99
CA ASP A 74 0.17 -1.29 -4.82
C ASP A 74 -0.94 -1.91 -3.95
N GLU A 75 -2.13 -1.27 -3.88
CA GLU A 75 -3.30 -1.82 -3.17
C GLU A 75 -3.94 -3.02 -3.90
N GLU A 76 -3.91 -3.05 -5.25
CA GLU A 76 -4.53 -4.11 -6.05
C GLU A 76 -3.67 -5.38 -6.17
N GLU A 77 -2.35 -5.27 -6.09
CA GLU A 77 -1.51 -6.45 -5.94
C GLU A 77 -1.78 -7.08 -4.57
N VAL A 78 -2.51 -8.19 -4.56
CA VAL A 78 -2.72 -9.01 -3.35
C VAL A 78 -1.38 -9.55 -2.90
N ASP A 79 -0.75 -8.85 -1.96
CA ASP A 79 0.55 -9.23 -1.43
C ASP A 79 0.38 -10.45 -0.53
N LEU A 80 0.86 -11.58 -1.01
CA LEU A 80 0.74 -12.88 -0.38
C LEU A 80 2.08 -13.35 0.17
N LEU A 81 2.14 -13.62 1.45
CA LEU A 81 3.26 -14.24 2.13
C LEU A 81 2.96 -15.72 2.40
N THR A 82 3.63 -16.63 1.70
CA THR A 82 3.49 -18.08 1.94
C THR A 82 4.56 -18.57 2.91
N LEU A 83 4.14 -19.21 4.01
CA LEU A 83 4.97 -19.69 5.09
C LEU A 83 4.62 -21.14 5.46
N GLY A 84 5.62 -21.90 5.90
CA GLY A 84 5.42 -23.23 6.50
C GLY A 84 4.90 -23.12 7.92
N CYS A 85 3.76 -23.76 8.23
CA CYS A 85 3.22 -23.80 9.58
C CYS A 85 4.20 -24.49 10.55
N ALA A 86 4.28 -23.99 11.79
CA ALA A 86 5.07 -24.63 12.85
C ALA A 86 4.52 -26.02 13.23
N ASP A 87 3.21 -26.23 13.06
CA ASP A 87 2.62 -27.57 13.05
C ASP A 87 2.78 -28.16 11.65
N SER A 88 3.72 -29.10 11.50
CA SER A 88 4.04 -29.73 10.20
C SER A 88 2.87 -30.42 9.52
N ARG A 89 1.82 -30.78 10.27
CA ARG A 89 0.57 -31.37 9.71
C ARG A 89 -0.26 -30.37 8.93
N LYS A 90 -0.07 -29.05 9.17
CA LYS A 90 -0.83 -27.97 8.53
C LYS A 90 -0.22 -27.49 7.19
N GLY A 91 0.98 -27.99 6.84
CA GLY A 91 1.62 -27.66 5.56
C GLY A 91 2.01 -26.19 5.38
N LEU A 92 1.75 -25.65 4.20
CA LEU A 92 1.97 -24.24 3.86
C LEU A 92 0.69 -23.42 4.07
N THR A 93 0.86 -22.20 4.53
CA THR A 93 -0.22 -21.21 4.66
C THR A 93 0.14 -19.96 3.86
N THR A 94 -0.80 -19.49 3.08
CA THR A 94 -0.70 -18.21 2.37
C THR A 94 -1.46 -17.14 3.16
N ILE A 95 -0.78 -16.04 3.43
CA ILE A 95 -1.22 -14.94 4.28
C ILE A 95 -1.32 -13.68 3.44
N MET A 96 -2.44 -12.97 3.51
CA MET A 96 -2.55 -11.61 2.96
C MET A 96 -1.81 -10.64 3.87
N THR A 97 -0.73 -10.01 3.38
CA THR A 97 0.15 -9.17 4.21
C THR A 97 -0.58 -7.96 4.78
N ARG A 98 -1.61 -7.43 4.08
CA ARG A 98 -2.46 -6.35 4.59
C ARG A 98 -3.16 -6.65 5.92
N ASN A 99 -3.34 -7.93 6.26
CA ASN A 99 -3.93 -8.36 7.52
C ASN A 99 -2.92 -8.46 8.67
N ILE A 100 -1.62 -8.39 8.36
CA ILE A 100 -0.55 -8.49 9.35
C ILE A 100 -0.42 -7.15 10.08
N TYR A 101 -0.40 -7.20 11.41
CA TYR A 101 -0.11 -6.07 12.27
C TYR A 101 1.37 -5.94 12.58
N TYR A 102 1.98 -7.04 12.99
CA TYR A 102 3.41 -7.13 13.20
C TYR A 102 3.84 -8.61 13.20
N ILE A 103 5.14 -8.82 13.05
CA ILE A 103 5.76 -10.14 13.09
C ILE A 103 6.80 -10.13 14.19
N GLU A 104 6.76 -11.16 15.03
CA GLU A 104 7.66 -11.34 16.15
C GLU A 104 8.50 -12.60 15.97
N SER A 105 9.81 -12.50 16.19
CA SER A 105 10.70 -13.66 16.25
C SER A 105 10.71 -14.28 17.63
N GLN A 106 10.48 -15.58 17.70
CA GLN A 106 10.56 -16.37 18.93
C GLN A 106 11.39 -17.64 18.70
N LYS A 107 12.66 -17.60 19.08
CA LYS A 107 13.62 -18.69 18.86
C LYS A 107 13.75 -19.08 17.38
N ARG A 108 13.20 -20.25 16.97
CA ARG A 108 13.28 -20.80 15.61
C ARG A 108 12.03 -20.55 14.76
N VAL A 109 11.05 -19.86 15.32
CA VAL A 109 9.78 -19.57 14.67
C VAL A 109 9.52 -18.08 14.67
N ILE A 110 8.59 -17.67 13.81
CA ILE A 110 8.00 -16.35 13.83
C ILE A 110 6.52 -16.47 14.17
N ASN A 111 6.02 -15.51 14.94
CA ASN A 111 4.60 -15.31 15.17
C ASN A 111 4.14 -14.15 14.30
N VAL A 112 3.22 -14.42 13.38
CA VAL A 112 2.56 -13.40 12.56
C VAL A 112 1.28 -13.00 13.27
N HIS A 113 1.23 -11.74 13.74
CA HIS A 113 0.13 -11.21 14.51
C HIS A 113 -0.86 -10.45 13.63
N TYR A 114 -2.13 -10.79 13.78
CA TYR A 114 -3.29 -10.12 13.22
C TYR A 114 -3.94 -9.23 14.28
N PHE A 115 -5.14 -8.72 14.04
CA PHE A 115 -5.81 -7.83 15.00
C PHE A 115 -6.07 -8.50 16.37
N ASP A 116 -6.60 -9.73 16.36
CA ASP A 116 -7.08 -10.46 17.54
C ASP A 116 -6.52 -11.89 17.66
N SER A 117 -5.62 -12.28 16.77
CA SER A 117 -5.07 -13.62 16.67
C SER A 117 -3.61 -13.62 16.20
N TYR A 118 -2.97 -14.78 16.20
CA TYR A 118 -1.66 -14.96 15.56
C TYR A 118 -1.51 -16.38 15.01
N GLY A 119 -0.63 -16.51 14.01
CA GLY A 119 -0.14 -17.79 13.49
C GLY A 119 1.35 -17.97 13.75
N THR A 120 1.80 -19.21 13.99
CA THR A 120 3.20 -19.54 14.22
C THR A 120 3.77 -20.32 13.03
N TYR A 121 4.92 -19.86 12.51
CA TYR A 121 5.52 -20.37 11.28
C TYR A 121 7.02 -20.61 11.45
N TYR A 122 7.56 -21.63 10.78
CA TYR A 122 9.00 -21.84 10.68
C TYR A 122 9.60 -20.85 9.70
N SER A 123 10.29 -19.84 10.20
CA SER A 123 11.04 -18.86 9.42
C SER A 123 11.91 -18.01 10.34
N LYS A 124 12.80 -17.20 9.75
CA LYS A 124 13.51 -16.12 10.43
C LYS A 124 13.02 -14.80 9.91
N LEU A 125 13.12 -13.74 10.73
CA LEU A 125 12.73 -12.40 10.28
C LEU A 125 13.57 -11.92 9.09
N ASP A 126 14.84 -12.28 9.05
CA ASP A 126 15.76 -11.90 7.96
C ASP A 126 15.32 -12.52 6.62
N ASP A 127 14.77 -13.75 6.64
CA ASP A 127 14.30 -14.45 5.44
C ASP A 127 13.01 -13.86 4.87
N ILE A 128 12.20 -13.23 5.71
CA ILE A 128 10.90 -12.66 5.29
C ILE A 128 10.96 -11.16 5.07
N GLU A 129 11.89 -10.44 5.68
CA GLU A 129 12.01 -8.98 5.57
C GLU A 129 12.11 -8.53 4.10
N GLY A 130 12.93 -9.21 3.29
CA GLY A 130 13.07 -8.95 1.85
C GLY A 130 11.87 -9.40 0.99
N ARG A 131 10.90 -10.10 1.57
CA ARG A 131 9.67 -10.57 0.91
C ARG A 131 8.46 -9.72 1.25
N LEU A 132 8.60 -8.80 2.20
CA LEU A 132 7.58 -7.85 2.60
C LEU A 132 7.73 -6.54 1.83
N ARG A 133 6.64 -5.84 1.63
CA ARG A 133 6.62 -4.54 0.94
C ARG A 133 7.21 -3.42 1.79
N SER A 134 7.35 -2.25 1.18
CA SER A 134 7.88 -1.02 1.80
C SER A 134 7.03 -0.49 2.96
N ASN A 135 5.77 -0.92 3.10
CA ASN A 135 4.93 -0.62 4.26
C ASN A 135 5.25 -1.48 5.51
N PHE A 136 6.29 -2.32 5.47
CA PHE A 136 6.82 -3.02 6.63
C PHE A 136 8.17 -2.45 7.04
N VAL A 137 8.38 -2.27 8.34
CA VAL A 137 9.64 -1.75 8.88
C VAL A 137 10.16 -2.61 10.04
N ARG A 138 11.45 -2.92 10.01
CA ARG A 138 12.14 -3.62 11.11
C ARG A 138 12.39 -2.67 12.26
N THR A 139 11.60 -2.74 13.32
CA THR A 139 11.74 -1.85 14.49
C THR A 139 12.76 -2.36 15.51
N HIS A 140 12.93 -3.68 15.59
CA HIS A 140 13.81 -4.36 16.56
C HIS A 140 14.42 -5.62 15.95
N GLN A 141 15.48 -6.18 16.55
CA GLN A 141 16.00 -7.48 16.11
C GLN A 141 14.94 -8.58 16.06
N SER A 142 13.89 -8.46 16.90
CA SER A 142 12.82 -9.45 17.03
C SER A 142 11.47 -9.00 16.46
N TYR A 143 11.36 -7.79 15.86
CA TYR A 143 10.08 -7.27 15.41
C TYR A 143 10.14 -6.60 14.05
N ILE A 144 9.15 -6.92 13.20
CA ILE A 144 8.79 -6.18 11.97
C ILE A 144 7.36 -5.69 12.14
N VAL A 145 7.09 -4.43 11.82
CA VAL A 145 5.79 -3.76 11.99
C VAL A 145 5.23 -3.35 10.64
N ASN A 146 3.94 -3.57 10.43
CA ASN A 146 3.20 -2.99 9.32
C ASN A 146 2.87 -1.52 9.64
N ILE A 147 3.37 -0.60 8.82
CA ILE A 147 3.23 0.85 9.03
C ILE A 147 1.77 1.30 8.91
N ASP A 148 0.97 0.65 8.04
CA ASP A 148 -0.46 0.94 7.86
C ASP A 148 -1.29 0.65 9.13
N LYS A 149 -0.74 -0.12 10.06
CA LYS A 149 -1.35 -0.44 11.36
C LYS A 149 -0.84 0.43 12.51
N VAL A 150 0.02 1.41 12.21
CA VAL A 150 0.59 2.31 13.20
C VAL A 150 -0.40 3.43 13.54
N LYS A 151 -0.69 3.58 14.85
CA LYS A 151 -1.50 4.68 15.37
C LYS A 151 -0.63 5.90 15.70
N LYS A 152 0.53 5.69 16.32
CA LYS A 152 1.50 6.75 16.66
C LYS A 152 2.83 6.15 17.12
N ILE A 153 3.88 6.96 17.09
CA ILE A 153 5.17 6.66 17.72
C ILE A 153 5.18 7.27 19.12
N THR A 154 5.67 6.51 20.10
CA THR A 154 5.83 6.93 21.50
C THR A 154 7.28 6.76 21.94
N LYS A 155 7.62 7.21 23.15
CA LYS A 155 8.96 6.97 23.74
C LYS A 155 9.23 5.47 24.00
N GLU A 156 8.16 4.68 24.15
CA GLU A 156 8.22 3.23 24.44
C GLU A 156 8.30 2.40 23.16
N GLY A 157 7.97 2.98 22.01
CA GLY A 157 7.97 2.30 20.72
C GLY A 157 6.83 2.72 19.78
N VAL A 158 6.44 1.83 18.89
CA VAL A 158 5.35 2.02 17.93
C VAL A 158 4.06 1.51 18.54
N LEU A 159 3.08 2.39 18.77
CA LEU A 159 1.73 2.02 19.18
C LEU A 159 0.90 1.69 17.94
N LEU A 160 0.34 0.49 17.89
CA LEU A 160 -0.54 0.01 16.82
C LEU A 160 -2.03 0.29 17.12
N TYR A 161 -2.86 0.31 16.08
CA TYR A 161 -4.31 0.17 16.25
C TYR A 161 -4.57 -1.18 16.95
N GLY A 162 -5.44 -1.19 17.98
CA GLY A 162 -5.59 -2.35 18.86
C GLY A 162 -4.80 -2.27 20.17
N GLY A 163 -3.98 -1.20 20.36
CA GLY A 163 -3.38 -0.86 21.64
C GLY A 163 -2.04 -1.53 21.97
N LYS A 164 -1.52 -2.41 21.10
CA LYS A 164 -0.21 -3.04 21.30
C LYS A 164 0.92 -2.05 21.00
N THR A 165 1.92 -1.97 21.88
CA THR A 165 3.16 -1.21 21.67
C THR A 165 4.29 -2.16 21.32
N ILE A 166 4.97 -1.90 20.20
CA ILE A 166 6.12 -2.68 19.71
C ILE A 166 7.39 -1.87 19.93
N PRO A 167 8.44 -2.43 20.56
CA PRO A 167 9.65 -1.70 20.86
C PRO A 167 10.43 -1.31 19.60
N ILE A 168 11.12 -0.16 19.67
CA ILE A 168 12.12 0.25 18.68
C ILE A 168 13.50 0.15 19.35
N SER A 169 14.46 -0.51 18.71
CA SER A 169 15.83 -0.51 19.22
C SER A 169 16.46 0.89 19.08
N ARG A 170 17.35 1.24 20.01
CA ARG A 170 18.00 2.56 20.03
C ARG A 170 18.72 2.88 18.72
N SER A 171 19.40 1.91 18.13
CA SER A 171 20.10 2.05 16.84
C SER A 171 19.18 2.28 15.64
N ARG A 172 17.94 1.82 15.71
CA ARG A 172 16.96 1.93 14.61
C ARG A 172 16.00 3.12 14.78
N TYR A 173 15.97 3.75 15.93
CA TYR A 173 14.94 4.73 16.29
C TYR A 173 14.80 5.85 15.26
N LYS A 174 15.92 6.48 14.88
CA LYS A 174 15.91 7.59 13.92
C LYS A 174 15.36 7.13 12.54
N ALA A 175 15.92 6.06 11.99
CA ALA A 175 15.51 5.55 10.67
C ALA A 175 14.04 5.09 10.65
N VAL A 176 13.59 4.36 11.68
CA VAL A 176 12.20 3.89 11.80
C VAL A 176 11.24 5.07 11.89
N THR A 177 11.57 6.09 12.71
CA THR A 177 10.72 7.27 12.87
C THR A 177 10.60 8.06 11.56
N GLU A 178 11.71 8.22 10.81
CA GLU A 178 11.70 8.88 9.51
C GLU A 178 10.84 8.13 8.48
N ILE A 179 10.95 6.80 8.42
CA ILE A 179 10.18 5.95 7.51
C ILE A 179 8.68 6.06 7.82
N ILE A 180 8.31 5.88 9.11
CA ILE A 180 6.90 5.92 9.53
C ILE A 180 6.30 7.32 9.30
N ASN A 181 7.00 8.40 9.68
CA ASN A 181 6.50 9.76 9.48
C ASN A 181 6.32 10.09 8.00
N ARG A 182 7.25 9.66 7.14
CA ARG A 182 7.12 9.83 5.69
C ARG A 182 5.86 9.11 5.17
N HIS A 183 5.65 7.87 5.57
CA HIS A 183 4.48 7.08 5.16
C HIS A 183 3.17 7.73 5.63
N LEU A 184 3.08 8.14 6.90
CA LEU A 184 1.89 8.80 7.46
C LEU A 184 1.63 10.21 6.91
N SER A 185 2.63 10.88 6.33
CA SER A 185 2.46 12.20 5.70
C SER A 185 1.79 12.13 4.32
N TYR A 186 1.64 10.95 3.76
CA TYR A 186 1.00 10.71 2.45
C TYR A 186 -0.45 10.18 2.55
N ILE A 187 -0.94 9.97 3.78
CA ILE A 187 -2.33 9.59 4.09
C ILE A 187 -3.12 10.84 4.52
#